data_43069c5eaaf6723c73e3a4fc7fef3b55
#
_entry.id   43069c5eaaf6723c73e3a4fc7fef3b55
#
_cell.length_a   1.000
_cell.length_b   1.000
_cell.length_c   1.000
_cell.angle_alpha   90.00
_cell.angle_beta   90.00
_cell.angle_gamma   90.00
#
_symmetry.space_group_name_H-M   'P 1'
#
loop_
_entity.id
_entity.type
_entity.pdbx_description
1 polymer ?
#
loop_
_entity_poly.entity_id
_entity_poly.type
_entity_poly.pdbx_seq_one_letter_code
_entity_poly.pdbx_strand_id
1 'polypeptide(L)'
;MKNEKIKTNSGITIIEIVIGITLFVIIAGITIVSFNPAGQFARARNSEREMHLTALMIAVKQNIAESISGSFNCVSGPIPVSSAKMASASGSYNIAPCLVPNYISVLPYDPKAAGAHYAGVSDYDTGYFIAQTSSTTSTAITISAPSAELGQIISISR
;
A
#
# COMPACT_ATOMS: atom_id res chain seq x y z
N MET A 1 -6.64 6.33 -74.89
CA MET A 1 -7.83 6.69 -74.09
C MET A 1 -7.57 6.15 -72.67
N LYS A 2 -7.37 7.03 -71.68
CA LYS A 2 -6.99 6.68 -70.31
C LYS A 2 -8.30 6.59 -69.51
N ASN A 3 -8.69 5.38 -69.04
CA ASN A 3 -9.86 5.18 -68.22
C ASN A 3 -9.60 5.73 -66.83
N GLU A 4 -10.10 6.90 -66.52
CA GLU A 4 -10.19 7.44 -65.17
C GLU A 4 -11.22 6.65 -64.36
N LYS A 5 -10.78 5.88 -63.35
CA LYS A 5 -11.67 5.27 -62.40
C LYS A 5 -12.23 6.36 -61.47
N ILE A 6 -13.51 6.63 -61.63
CA ILE A 6 -14.28 7.51 -60.73
C ILE A 6 -14.28 6.84 -59.33
N LYS A 7 -13.56 7.42 -58.33
CA LYS A 7 -13.66 7.05 -56.95
C LYS A 7 -15.04 7.52 -56.43
N THR A 8 -15.94 6.60 -56.25
CA THR A 8 -17.20 6.86 -55.51
C THR A 8 -16.86 7.01 -54.05
N ASN A 9 -16.95 8.23 -53.52
CA ASN A 9 -16.95 8.49 -52.07
C ASN A 9 -18.33 8.06 -51.53
N SER A 10 -18.39 6.90 -50.89
CA SER A 10 -19.55 6.49 -50.11
C SER A 10 -19.60 7.31 -48.81
N GLY A 11 -20.59 8.14 -48.64
CA GLY A 11 -20.87 8.86 -47.39
C GLY A 11 -21.41 7.90 -46.35
N ILE A 12 -20.99 8.10 -45.08
CA ILE A 12 -21.49 7.33 -43.91
C ILE A 12 -22.92 7.75 -43.64
N THR A 13 -23.81 6.79 -43.45
CA THR A 13 -25.21 7.02 -43.11
C THR A 13 -25.39 7.25 -41.61
N ILE A 14 -26.39 8.04 -41.24
CA ILE A 14 -26.76 8.27 -39.82
C ILE A 14 -27.05 6.95 -39.10
N ILE A 15 -27.70 6.01 -39.78
CA ILE A 15 -28.03 4.70 -39.22
C ILE A 15 -26.78 3.88 -38.92
N GLU A 16 -25.77 3.97 -39.75
CA GLU A 16 -24.51 3.26 -39.56
C GLU A 16 -23.75 3.78 -38.31
N ILE A 17 -23.75 5.10 -38.08
CA ILE A 17 -23.20 5.71 -36.88
C ILE A 17 -23.95 5.24 -35.63
N VAL A 18 -25.28 5.25 -35.66
CA VAL A 18 -26.11 4.82 -34.51
C VAL A 18 -25.85 3.36 -34.16
N ILE A 19 -25.78 2.47 -35.15
CA ILE A 19 -25.45 1.06 -34.93
C ILE A 19 -24.04 0.92 -34.35
N GLY A 20 -23.05 1.65 -34.90
CA GLY A 20 -21.68 1.62 -34.42
C GLY A 20 -21.54 2.05 -32.94
N ILE A 21 -22.19 3.16 -32.56
CA ILE A 21 -22.21 3.65 -31.19
C ILE A 21 -22.90 2.64 -30.26
N THR A 22 -24.02 2.06 -30.67
CA THR A 22 -24.77 1.08 -29.87
C THR A 22 -23.92 -0.17 -29.59
N LEU A 23 -23.26 -0.72 -30.60
CA LEU A 23 -22.37 -1.85 -30.45
C LEU A 23 -21.16 -1.54 -29.52
N PHE A 24 -20.59 -0.34 -29.69
CA PHE A 24 -19.48 0.12 -28.84
C PHE A 24 -19.88 0.20 -27.36
N VAL A 25 -21.05 0.77 -27.05
CA VAL A 25 -21.54 0.87 -25.66
C VAL A 25 -21.78 -0.50 -25.03
N ILE A 26 -22.32 -1.46 -25.81
CA ILE A 26 -22.54 -2.83 -25.30
C ILE A 26 -21.21 -3.49 -24.98
N ILE A 27 -20.22 -3.43 -25.87
CA ILE A 27 -18.89 -4.03 -25.65
C ILE A 27 -18.17 -3.36 -24.48
N ALA A 28 -18.23 -2.01 -24.40
CA ALA A 28 -17.63 -1.26 -23.29
C ALA A 28 -18.27 -1.66 -21.95
N GLY A 29 -19.60 -1.81 -21.90
CA GLY A 29 -20.30 -2.26 -20.69
C GLY A 29 -19.85 -3.63 -20.19
N ILE A 30 -19.75 -4.61 -21.10
CA ILE A 30 -19.29 -5.97 -20.76
C ILE A 30 -17.84 -5.96 -20.25
N THR A 31 -16.96 -5.19 -20.88
CA THR A 31 -15.54 -5.13 -20.47
C THR A 31 -15.38 -4.55 -19.07
N ILE A 32 -16.08 -3.46 -18.72
CA ILE A 32 -16.00 -2.83 -17.39
C ILE A 32 -16.42 -3.83 -16.29
N VAL A 33 -17.50 -4.58 -16.50
CA VAL A 33 -17.98 -5.58 -15.52
C VAL A 33 -16.97 -6.73 -15.36
N SER A 34 -16.34 -7.18 -16.45
CA SER A 34 -15.38 -8.29 -16.45
C SER A 34 -14.08 -7.96 -15.70
N PHE A 35 -13.64 -6.70 -15.70
CA PHE A 35 -12.38 -6.30 -15.06
C PHE A 35 -12.45 -6.18 -13.53
N ASN A 36 -13.64 -6.21 -12.91
CA ASN A 36 -13.81 -6.03 -11.47
C ASN A 36 -12.92 -4.91 -10.89
N PRO A 37 -13.18 -3.64 -11.18
CA PRO A 37 -12.31 -2.52 -10.78
C PRO A 37 -12.11 -2.44 -9.27
N ALA A 38 -13.13 -2.78 -8.47
CA ALA A 38 -13.02 -2.80 -7.01
C ALA A 38 -11.93 -3.75 -6.52
N GLY A 39 -11.84 -4.94 -7.12
CA GLY A 39 -10.78 -5.91 -6.80
C GLY A 39 -9.39 -5.42 -7.21
N GLN A 40 -9.26 -4.69 -8.33
CA GLN A 40 -7.98 -4.13 -8.75
C GLN A 40 -7.50 -3.03 -7.80
N PHE A 41 -8.38 -2.15 -7.33
CA PHE A 41 -8.03 -1.16 -6.31
C PHE A 41 -7.64 -1.79 -4.98
N ALA A 42 -8.29 -2.87 -4.57
CA ALA A 42 -7.91 -3.59 -3.36
C ALA A 42 -6.51 -4.23 -3.48
N ARG A 43 -6.17 -4.80 -4.65
CA ARG A 43 -4.82 -5.29 -4.93
C ARG A 43 -3.77 -4.19 -4.92
N ALA A 44 -4.06 -3.03 -5.53
CA ALA A 44 -3.15 -1.89 -5.52
C ALA A 44 -2.84 -1.42 -4.10
N ARG A 45 -3.86 -1.29 -3.23
CA ARG A 45 -3.65 -0.93 -1.82
C ARG A 45 -2.88 -2.00 -1.04
N ASN A 46 -3.07 -3.28 -1.35
CA ASN A 46 -2.26 -4.34 -0.74
C ASN A 46 -0.79 -4.26 -1.15
N SER A 47 -0.50 -3.99 -2.42
CA SER A 47 0.89 -3.74 -2.87
C SER A 47 1.50 -2.52 -2.21
N GLU A 48 0.74 -1.45 -2.00
CA GLU A 48 1.17 -0.26 -1.27
C GLU A 48 1.51 -0.61 0.19
N ARG A 49 0.71 -1.44 0.88
CA ARG A 49 1.01 -1.95 2.22
C ARG A 49 2.33 -2.70 2.26
N GLU A 50 2.59 -3.60 1.31
CA GLU A 50 3.86 -4.35 1.23
C GLU A 50 5.06 -3.40 1.10
N MET A 51 4.96 -2.36 0.28
CA MET A 51 6.00 -1.34 0.16
C MET A 51 6.19 -0.56 1.46
N HIS A 52 5.11 -0.17 2.13
CA HIS A 52 5.15 0.52 3.42
C HIS A 52 5.81 -0.33 4.50
N LEU A 53 5.44 -1.60 4.63
CA LEU A 53 6.05 -2.51 5.58
C LEU A 53 7.54 -2.71 5.30
N THR A 54 7.91 -2.79 4.02
CA THR A 54 9.32 -2.91 3.62
C THR A 54 10.11 -1.66 4.00
N ALA A 55 9.58 -0.47 3.75
CA ALA A 55 10.23 0.79 4.12
C ALA A 55 10.40 0.93 5.63
N LEU A 56 9.37 0.59 6.41
CA LEU A 56 9.42 0.58 7.87
C LEU A 56 10.46 -0.43 8.38
N MET A 57 10.50 -1.64 7.83
CA MET A 57 11.47 -2.67 8.21
C MET A 57 12.91 -2.21 7.93
N ILE A 58 13.15 -1.57 6.79
CA ILE A 58 14.47 -1.01 6.45
C ILE A 58 14.87 0.06 7.48
N ALA A 59 13.99 1.00 7.82
CA ALA A 59 14.25 2.04 8.80
C ALA A 59 14.56 1.47 10.20
N VAL A 60 13.80 0.47 10.63
CA VAL A 60 14.04 -0.24 11.89
C VAL A 60 15.40 -0.94 11.88
N LYS A 61 15.74 -1.63 10.80
CA LYS A 61 17.04 -2.31 10.66
C LYS A 61 18.22 -1.36 10.61
N GLN A 62 18.07 -0.19 10.01
CA GLN A 62 19.12 0.85 10.01
C GLN A 62 19.35 1.38 11.43
N ASN A 63 18.29 1.67 12.19
CA ASN A 63 18.41 2.06 13.59
C ASN A 63 19.16 1.01 14.42
N ILE A 64 18.85 -0.28 14.24
CA ILE A 64 19.53 -1.39 14.91
C ILE A 64 20.99 -1.48 14.51
N ALA A 65 21.29 -1.32 13.21
CA ALA A 65 22.66 -1.43 12.69
C ALA A 65 23.57 -0.31 13.20
N GLU A 66 23.02 0.88 13.43
CA GLU A 66 23.75 2.02 14.00
C GLU A 66 23.82 1.99 15.53
N SER A 67 22.99 1.17 16.18
CA SER A 67 22.98 1.02 17.63
C SER A 67 24.19 0.24 18.12
N ILE A 68 24.90 0.80 19.10
CA ILE A 68 26.06 0.14 19.74
C ILE A 68 25.67 -1.19 20.39
N SER A 69 24.43 -1.30 20.87
CA SER A 69 23.91 -2.51 21.51
C SER A 69 23.46 -3.58 20.52
N GLY A 70 23.39 -3.27 19.20
CA GLY A 70 22.82 -4.17 18.20
C GLY A 70 21.31 -4.43 18.38
N SER A 71 20.64 -3.58 19.16
CA SER A 71 19.21 -3.65 19.43
C SER A 71 18.52 -2.34 19.01
N PHE A 72 17.21 -2.38 18.83
CA PHE A 72 16.44 -1.17 18.45
C PHE A 72 16.56 -0.11 19.55
N ASN A 73 17.06 1.05 19.17
CA ASN A 73 17.26 2.18 20.08
C ASN A 73 16.10 3.16 19.96
N CYS A 74 15.29 3.27 21.00
CA CYS A 74 14.11 4.10 21.01
C CYS A 74 13.80 4.67 22.40
N VAL A 75 13.39 5.94 22.46
CA VAL A 75 12.93 6.59 23.70
C VAL A 75 11.69 5.94 24.29
N SER A 76 10.89 5.28 23.47
CA SER A 76 9.71 4.51 23.90
C SER A 76 10.05 3.11 24.41
N GLY A 77 11.32 2.78 24.51
CA GLY A 77 11.81 1.47 24.93
C GLY A 77 11.95 0.47 23.77
N PRO A 78 12.26 -0.80 24.09
CA PRO A 78 12.41 -1.84 23.09
C PRO A 78 11.10 -2.14 22.37
N ILE A 79 11.19 -2.74 21.18
CA ILE A 79 10.02 -3.22 20.46
C ILE A 79 9.27 -4.24 21.33
N PRO A 80 7.96 -4.11 21.51
CA PRO A 80 7.19 -5.00 22.37
C PRO A 80 7.14 -6.43 21.84
N VAL A 81 7.10 -7.40 22.74
CA VAL A 81 6.97 -8.84 22.42
C VAL A 81 5.55 -9.15 21.90
N SER A 82 4.55 -8.48 22.46
CA SER A 82 3.19 -8.54 21.97
C SER A 82 2.98 -7.58 20.81
N SER A 83 2.16 -7.98 19.85
CA SER A 83 1.83 -7.12 18.70
C SER A 83 1.22 -5.80 19.17
N ALA A 84 1.88 -4.69 18.88
CA ALA A 84 1.47 -3.35 19.26
C ALA A 84 1.30 -2.46 18.02
N LYS A 85 0.26 -1.64 18.03
CA LYS A 85 0.00 -0.67 16.98
C LYS A 85 1.05 0.44 17.00
N MET A 86 1.57 0.83 15.85
CA MET A 86 2.50 1.95 15.74
C MET A 86 1.73 3.27 15.61
N ALA A 87 1.56 3.98 16.73
CA ALA A 87 0.84 5.25 16.80
C ALA A 87 1.34 6.12 17.96
N SER A 88 0.99 7.41 17.94
CA SER A 88 1.26 8.34 19.05
C SER A 88 0.30 8.20 20.23
N ALA A 89 -0.84 7.54 20.03
CA ALA A 89 -1.89 7.38 21.03
C ALA A 89 -1.42 6.53 22.23
N SER A 90 -1.99 6.80 23.42
CA SER A 90 -1.76 6.02 24.62
C SER A 90 -2.12 4.54 24.41
N GLY A 91 -1.29 3.62 24.88
CA GLY A 91 -1.47 2.18 24.69
C GLY A 91 -0.90 1.64 23.36
N SER A 92 -0.36 2.51 22.52
CA SER A 92 0.34 2.15 21.27
C SER A 92 1.86 2.24 21.45
N TYR A 93 2.60 1.68 20.52
CA TYR A 93 4.05 1.81 20.47
C TYR A 93 4.46 3.04 19.65
N ASN A 94 4.95 4.08 20.33
CA ASN A 94 5.35 5.33 19.72
C ASN A 94 6.75 5.21 19.07
N ILE A 95 6.79 4.78 17.80
CA ILE A 95 8.03 4.54 17.05
C ILE A 95 8.55 5.79 16.31
N ALA A 96 7.69 6.77 16.02
CA ALA A 96 8.04 7.92 15.19
C ALA A 96 9.27 8.70 15.68
N PRO A 97 9.43 9.04 16.97
CA PRO A 97 10.60 9.77 17.46
C PRO A 97 11.93 9.05 17.24
N CYS A 98 11.89 7.74 17.00
CA CYS A 98 13.06 6.89 16.86
C CYS A 98 13.45 6.63 15.41
N LEU A 99 12.53 6.86 14.48
CA LEU A 99 12.74 6.65 13.06
C LEU A 99 12.78 7.96 12.26
N VAL A 100 11.95 8.94 12.63
CA VAL A 100 11.82 10.22 11.90
C VAL A 100 12.67 11.29 12.58
N PRO A 101 13.44 12.11 11.86
CA PRO A 101 13.67 12.06 10.40
C PRO A 101 14.86 11.20 9.96
N ASN A 102 15.57 10.56 10.91
CA ASN A 102 16.92 10.02 10.70
C ASN A 102 16.94 8.81 9.73
N TYR A 103 15.95 7.94 9.80
CA TYR A 103 15.89 6.69 9.02
C TYR A 103 14.78 6.70 7.98
N ILE A 104 13.75 7.51 8.20
CA ILE A 104 12.66 7.73 7.26
C ILE A 104 12.13 9.15 7.41
N SER A 105 11.84 9.82 6.31
CA SER A 105 11.39 11.23 6.35
C SER A 105 9.98 11.38 6.91
N VAL A 106 9.10 10.44 6.57
CA VAL A 106 7.68 10.41 6.95
C VAL A 106 7.28 8.96 7.17
N LEU A 107 6.53 8.68 8.24
CA LEU A 107 6.01 7.33 8.44
C LEU A 107 4.87 7.05 7.45
N PRO A 108 4.97 5.96 6.69
CA PRO A 108 3.86 5.52 5.86
C PRO A 108 2.71 5.01 6.73
N TYR A 109 1.48 5.18 6.27
CA TYR A 109 0.27 4.74 6.94
C TYR A 109 -0.64 3.97 5.99
N ASP A 110 -1.52 3.15 6.54
CA ASP A 110 -2.44 2.30 5.78
C ASP A 110 -3.47 3.16 5.02
N PRO A 111 -3.66 2.95 3.70
CA PRO A 111 -4.53 3.79 2.89
C PRO A 111 -6.02 3.65 3.23
N LYS A 112 -6.41 2.65 4.03
CA LYS A 112 -7.83 2.35 4.31
C LYS A 112 -8.13 2.07 5.79
N ALA A 113 -7.14 1.87 6.65
CA ALA A 113 -7.38 1.65 8.06
C ALA A 113 -8.03 2.89 8.70
N ALA A 114 -9.07 2.66 9.51
CA ALA A 114 -9.78 3.75 10.16
C ALA A 114 -8.85 4.54 11.08
N GLY A 115 -8.79 5.86 10.87
CA GLY A 115 -7.96 6.76 11.66
C GLY A 115 -6.48 6.78 11.30
N ALA A 116 -6.03 6.00 10.31
CA ALA A 116 -4.65 6.02 9.87
C ALA A 116 -4.30 7.36 9.22
N HIS A 117 -3.22 7.99 9.71
CA HIS A 117 -2.75 9.29 9.24
C HIS A 117 -1.33 9.56 9.74
N TYR A 118 -0.69 10.57 9.17
CA TYR A 118 0.55 11.13 9.65
C TYR A 118 0.53 12.65 9.54
N ALA A 119 0.38 13.35 10.67
CA ALA A 119 0.48 14.80 10.74
C ALA A 119 1.85 15.26 11.29
N GLY A 120 2.56 14.38 12.00
CA GLY A 120 3.88 14.63 12.56
C GLY A 120 4.27 13.56 13.58
N VAL A 121 5.45 13.72 14.18
CA VAL A 121 6.02 12.77 15.15
C VAL A 121 5.14 12.59 16.40
N SER A 122 4.39 13.63 16.77
CA SER A 122 3.52 13.63 17.94
C SER A 122 2.04 13.33 17.63
N ASP A 123 1.67 13.27 16.34
CA ASP A 123 0.30 13.02 15.91
C ASP A 123 0.29 12.13 14.67
N TYR A 124 0.16 10.84 14.88
CA TYR A 124 0.11 9.84 13.82
C TYR A 124 -0.54 8.54 14.29
N ASP A 125 -1.06 7.80 13.35
CA ASP A 125 -1.49 6.42 13.43
C ASP A 125 -1.16 5.73 12.11
N THR A 126 -0.23 4.80 12.11
CA THR A 126 0.16 4.12 10.88
C THR A 126 -0.86 3.09 10.43
N GLY A 127 -1.73 2.58 11.30
CA GLY A 127 -2.58 1.43 11.03
C GLY A 127 -1.82 0.10 11.00
N TYR A 128 -0.48 0.10 11.14
CA TYR A 128 0.37 -1.08 11.14
C TYR A 128 0.78 -1.48 12.55
N PHE A 129 1.10 -2.75 12.71
CA PHE A 129 1.50 -3.33 13.99
C PHE A 129 2.94 -3.83 13.92
N ILE A 130 3.64 -3.75 15.06
CA ILE A 130 5.00 -4.23 15.22
C ILE A 130 5.08 -5.16 16.42
N ALA A 131 5.87 -6.21 16.31
CA ALA A 131 6.21 -7.11 17.42
C ALA A 131 7.65 -7.61 17.26
N GLN A 132 8.27 -7.94 18.39
CA GLN A 132 9.56 -8.61 18.43
C GLN A 132 9.38 -10.00 19.02
N THR A 133 9.74 -11.04 18.26
CA THR A 133 9.78 -12.39 18.78
C THR A 133 11.21 -12.69 19.20
N SER A 134 11.42 -12.93 20.49
CA SER A 134 12.72 -13.35 21.01
C SER A 134 12.68 -14.86 21.23
N SER A 135 13.53 -15.56 20.51
CA SER A 135 13.81 -16.99 20.70
C SER A 135 15.23 -17.13 21.28
N THR A 136 15.55 -18.26 21.89
CA THR A 136 16.87 -18.55 22.45
C THR A 136 18.02 -18.43 21.44
N THR A 137 17.73 -18.42 20.15
CA THR A 137 18.73 -18.41 19.06
C THR A 137 18.63 -17.20 18.13
N SER A 138 17.51 -16.48 18.10
CA SER A 138 17.35 -15.31 17.22
C SER A 138 16.24 -14.39 17.69
N THR A 139 16.43 -13.10 17.40
CA THR A 139 15.42 -12.06 17.58
C THR A 139 14.86 -11.68 16.21
N ALA A 140 13.59 -11.93 15.96
CA ALA A 140 12.92 -11.54 14.74
C ALA A 140 11.93 -10.40 15.00
N ILE A 141 11.96 -9.39 14.15
CA ILE A 141 10.99 -8.29 14.18
C ILE A 141 9.96 -8.55 13.10
N THR A 142 8.70 -8.48 13.47
CA THR A 142 7.57 -8.65 12.55
C THR A 142 6.77 -7.37 12.48
N ILE A 143 6.52 -6.88 11.27
CA ILE A 143 5.60 -5.77 10.99
C ILE A 143 4.45 -6.32 10.17
N SER A 144 3.21 -5.98 10.53
CA SER A 144 2.00 -6.51 9.89
C SER A 144 0.98 -5.42 9.58
N ALA A 145 0.18 -5.67 8.52
CA ALA A 145 -0.90 -4.83 8.07
C ALA A 145 -2.24 -5.56 8.24
N PRO A 146 -2.93 -5.42 9.38
CA PRO A 146 -4.17 -6.17 9.66
C PRO A 146 -5.34 -5.75 8.78
N SER A 147 -5.30 -4.55 8.19
CA SER A 147 -6.34 -4.05 7.27
C SER A 147 -6.14 -4.51 5.82
N ALA A 148 -5.32 -5.54 5.59
CA ALA A 148 -5.16 -6.14 4.27
C ALA A 148 -6.50 -6.64 3.71
N GLU A 149 -6.68 -6.47 2.40
CA GLU A 149 -7.92 -6.76 1.71
C GLU A 149 -7.83 -8.09 0.96
N LEU A 150 -8.95 -8.56 0.43
CA LEU A 150 -9.06 -9.81 -0.34
C LEU A 150 -8.63 -11.07 0.45
N GLY A 151 -8.74 -11.03 1.79
CA GLY A 151 -8.32 -12.15 2.64
C GLY A 151 -6.81 -12.40 2.69
N GLN A 152 -5.99 -11.44 2.23
CA GLN A 152 -4.54 -11.55 2.29
C GLN A 152 -4.02 -11.26 3.70
N ILE A 153 -2.94 -11.96 4.07
CA ILE A 153 -2.15 -11.67 5.28
C ILE A 153 -0.86 -11.01 4.81
N ILE A 154 -0.69 -9.73 5.14
CA ILE A 154 0.50 -8.97 4.76
C ILE A 154 1.33 -8.72 6.01
N SER A 155 2.50 -9.35 6.06
CA SER A 155 3.47 -9.20 7.14
C SER A 155 4.89 -9.45 6.63
N ILE A 156 5.86 -8.76 7.24
CA ILE A 156 7.29 -8.96 6.99
C ILE A 156 7.95 -9.29 8.32
N SER A 157 8.71 -10.37 8.35
CA SER A 157 9.49 -10.81 9.50
C SER A 157 10.98 -10.94 9.13
N ARG A 158 11.84 -10.33 9.92
CA ARG A 158 13.30 -10.39 9.73
C ARG A 158 14.05 -10.25 11.06
#